data_5ef68d9694c2c0240dbe5a9bb86c3f2e
#
_entry.id   5ef68d9694c2c0240dbe5a9bb86c3f2e
#
_cell.length_a   1.000
_cell.length_b   1.000
_cell.length_c   1.000
_cell.angle_alpha   90.00
_cell.angle_beta   90.00
_cell.angle_gamma   90.00
#
_symmetry.space_group_name_H-M   'P 1'
#
loop_
_entity.id
_entity.type
_entity.pdbx_description
1 polymer ?
#
loop_
_entity_poly.entity_id
_entity_poly.type
_entity_poly.pdbx_seq_one_letter_code
_entity_poly.pdbx_strand_id
1 'polypeptide(L)'
;MSRQRDAELDRLKVFRESARQRQQAAWEAQQAAWERRSLARAVMNRAWEAKQAAYADQQAAWEAYMFIKLTNGPRIEILSAEQDQAYQEMKSAFESASLAHDMRDDAGARMYANEGHACKARSQALAAERRQLVSEIRAARERFDAVKPAFWSAKDEFARAQQTFHSARAEHELAEAELKRAKADFESCAKAFRSRLDELKSASRKKRKELAAKAGVPLQYQDDVWISMEPNGNVNIYFGGVDKPDGPGHGHYVMGRNGVVTYRRDPFAPHGAQNFTDEPGGEHCMTAAPGEIRYR
;
A
#
# COMPACT_ATOMS: atom_id res chain seq x y z
N MET A 1 -3.19 18.03 52.38
CA MET A 1 -3.43 16.66 51.88
C MET A 1 -2.54 16.39 50.70
N SER A 2 -1.62 15.43 50.81
CA SER A 2 -0.78 14.98 49.70
C SER A 2 -1.68 14.57 48.55
N ARG A 3 -1.39 15.05 47.32
CA ARG A 3 -2.00 14.57 46.07
C ARG A 3 -1.73 13.07 45.98
N GLN A 4 -2.64 12.24 46.46
CA GLN A 4 -2.65 10.85 46.00
C GLN A 4 -2.98 10.90 44.51
N ARG A 5 -1.93 10.85 43.66
CA ARG A 5 -2.13 10.64 42.25
C ARG A 5 -2.89 9.34 42.09
N ASP A 6 -3.94 9.37 41.30
CA ASP A 6 -4.66 8.14 40.96
C ASP A 6 -3.74 7.26 40.13
N ALA A 7 -3.11 6.28 40.78
CA ALA A 7 -2.14 5.39 40.14
C ALA A 7 -2.75 4.61 38.96
N GLU A 8 -4.06 4.38 39.02
CA GLU A 8 -4.79 3.71 37.93
C GLU A 8 -4.92 4.64 36.71
N LEU A 9 -5.27 5.90 36.92
CA LEU A 9 -5.32 6.89 35.84
C LEU A 9 -3.96 7.10 35.18
N ASP A 10 -2.88 7.15 35.96
CA ASP A 10 -1.53 7.26 35.46
C ASP A 10 -1.15 6.02 34.61
N ARG A 11 -1.51 4.80 35.07
CA ARG A 11 -1.34 3.57 34.29
C ARG A 11 -2.12 3.59 32.98
N LEU A 12 -3.38 3.98 33.02
CA LEU A 12 -4.24 4.07 31.84
C LEU A 12 -3.72 5.11 30.84
N LYS A 13 -3.14 6.21 31.34
CA LYS A 13 -2.46 7.21 30.49
C LYS A 13 -1.28 6.61 29.74
N VAL A 14 -0.43 5.86 30.44
CA VAL A 14 0.74 5.17 29.85
C VAL A 14 0.29 4.13 28.82
N PHE A 15 -0.72 3.33 29.15
CA PHE A 15 -1.26 2.34 28.20
C PHE A 15 -1.87 2.99 26.95
N ARG A 16 -2.62 4.07 27.09
CA ARG A 16 -3.16 4.82 25.96
C ARG A 16 -2.06 5.39 25.07
N GLU A 17 -1.00 5.95 25.66
CA GLU A 17 0.13 6.49 24.89
C GLU A 17 0.89 5.39 24.16
N SER A 18 1.15 4.26 24.82
CA SER A 18 1.76 3.09 24.18
C SER A 18 0.91 2.52 23.04
N ALA A 19 -0.43 2.48 23.23
CA ALA A 19 -1.34 2.03 22.17
C ALA A 19 -1.37 3.01 20.99
N ARG A 20 -1.27 4.32 21.24
CA ARG A 20 -1.14 5.35 20.20
C ARG A 20 0.15 5.19 19.39
N GLN A 21 1.27 4.94 20.07
CA GLN A 21 2.56 4.71 19.39
C GLN A 21 2.51 3.45 18.52
N ARG A 22 1.90 2.35 19.02
CA ARG A 22 1.68 1.13 18.22
C ARG A 22 0.79 1.38 17.01
N GLN A 23 -0.28 2.15 17.17
CA GLN A 23 -1.15 2.53 16.07
C GLN A 23 -0.42 3.34 15.00
N GLN A 24 0.42 4.29 15.42
CA GLN A 24 1.24 5.09 14.51
C GLN A 24 2.25 4.21 13.74
N ALA A 25 2.97 3.34 14.44
CA ALA A 25 3.91 2.42 13.83
C ALA A 25 3.23 1.45 12.83
N ALA A 26 2.04 0.94 13.18
CA ALA A 26 1.27 0.08 12.28
C ALA A 26 0.77 0.84 11.04
N TRP A 27 0.41 2.12 11.18
CA TRP A 27 0.04 2.97 10.05
C TRP A 27 1.23 3.20 9.11
N GLU A 28 2.41 3.50 9.64
CA GLU A 28 3.63 3.68 8.85
C GLU A 28 4.03 2.39 8.13
N ALA A 29 3.93 1.25 8.80
CA ALA A 29 4.16 -0.07 8.20
C ALA A 29 3.19 -0.37 7.06
N GLN A 30 1.91 -0.05 7.22
CA GLN A 30 0.89 -0.21 6.19
C GLN A 30 1.15 0.69 4.97
N GLN A 31 1.58 1.94 5.18
CA GLN A 31 1.96 2.84 4.08
C GLN A 31 3.16 2.30 3.30
N ALA A 32 4.23 1.86 4.00
CA ALA A 32 5.40 1.27 3.36
C ALA A 32 5.06 -0.02 2.59
N ALA A 33 4.17 -0.85 3.10
CA ALA A 33 3.70 -2.05 2.40
C ALA A 33 2.85 -1.71 1.16
N TRP A 34 2.02 -0.68 1.23
CA TRP A 34 1.25 -0.18 0.09
C TRP A 34 2.18 0.34 -1.04
N GLU A 35 3.21 1.10 -0.70
CA GLU A 35 4.22 1.58 -1.66
C GLU A 35 4.94 0.42 -2.35
N ARG A 36 5.40 -0.58 -1.57
CA ARG A 36 6.03 -1.79 -2.13
C ARG A 36 5.10 -2.53 -3.09
N ARG A 37 3.83 -2.71 -2.72
CA ARG A 37 2.81 -3.32 -3.57
C ARG A 37 2.61 -2.53 -4.87
N SER A 38 2.56 -1.20 -4.79
CA SER A 38 2.39 -0.32 -5.96
C SER A 38 3.56 -0.41 -6.91
N LEU A 39 4.79 -0.41 -6.39
CA LEU A 39 6.02 -0.62 -7.18
C LEU A 39 6.05 -2.00 -7.82
N ALA A 40 5.76 -3.06 -7.07
CA ALA A 40 5.71 -4.42 -7.58
C ALA A 40 4.66 -4.58 -8.70
N ARG A 41 3.49 -3.91 -8.59
CA ARG A 41 2.47 -3.87 -9.64
C ARG A 41 2.99 -3.20 -10.90
N ALA A 42 3.69 -2.07 -10.77
CA ALA A 42 4.26 -1.37 -11.92
C ALA A 42 5.32 -2.24 -12.65
N VAL A 43 6.17 -2.94 -11.89
CA VAL A 43 7.15 -3.89 -12.46
C VAL A 43 6.45 -5.04 -13.18
N MET A 44 5.43 -5.63 -12.58
CA MET A 44 4.65 -6.71 -13.19
C MET A 44 3.97 -6.27 -14.49
N ASN A 45 3.41 -5.06 -14.54
CA ASN A 45 2.78 -4.54 -15.75
C ASN A 45 3.81 -4.35 -16.89
N ARG A 46 4.99 -3.79 -16.57
CA ARG A 46 6.08 -3.66 -17.58
C ARG A 46 6.55 -5.02 -18.09
N ALA A 47 6.72 -5.98 -17.21
CA ALA A 47 7.10 -7.34 -17.59
C ALA A 47 6.01 -8.02 -18.45
N TRP A 48 4.73 -7.74 -18.18
CA TRP A 48 3.62 -8.18 -19.02
C TRP A 48 3.68 -7.58 -20.42
N GLU A 49 3.89 -6.28 -20.54
CA GLU A 49 4.02 -5.57 -21.82
C GLU A 49 5.20 -6.12 -22.61
N ALA A 50 6.36 -6.30 -21.98
CA ALA A 50 7.54 -6.90 -22.61
C ALA A 50 7.27 -8.32 -23.11
N LYS A 51 6.57 -9.15 -22.32
CA LYS A 51 6.15 -10.50 -22.72
C LYS A 51 5.22 -10.46 -23.93
N GLN A 52 4.25 -9.53 -23.97
CA GLN A 52 3.33 -9.39 -25.11
C GLN A 52 4.08 -8.97 -26.39
N ALA A 53 5.01 -8.02 -26.28
CA ALA A 53 5.85 -7.62 -27.40
C ALA A 53 6.70 -8.79 -27.93
N ALA A 54 7.39 -9.50 -27.05
CA ALA A 54 8.20 -10.66 -27.43
C ALA A 54 7.36 -11.80 -28.02
N TYR A 55 6.13 -11.99 -27.57
CA TYR A 55 5.18 -12.94 -28.17
C TYR A 55 4.77 -12.51 -29.58
N ALA A 56 4.45 -11.24 -29.79
CA ALA A 56 4.11 -10.71 -31.10
C ALA A 56 5.28 -10.87 -32.10
N ASP A 57 6.51 -10.58 -31.67
CA ASP A 57 7.70 -10.79 -32.50
C ASP A 57 7.90 -12.26 -32.86
N GLN A 58 7.71 -13.17 -31.90
CA GLN A 58 7.80 -14.61 -32.13
C GLN A 58 6.73 -15.08 -33.12
N GLN A 59 5.49 -14.59 -32.96
CA GLN A 59 4.39 -14.93 -33.83
C GLN A 59 4.63 -14.43 -35.27
N ALA A 60 5.06 -13.18 -35.43
CA ALA A 60 5.41 -12.61 -36.75
C ALA A 60 6.53 -13.40 -37.44
N ALA A 61 7.55 -13.76 -36.68
CA ALA A 61 8.65 -14.57 -37.23
C ALA A 61 8.22 -16.00 -37.62
N TRP A 62 7.29 -16.59 -36.84
CA TRP A 62 6.70 -17.89 -37.17
C TRP A 62 5.83 -17.82 -38.44
N GLU A 63 4.98 -16.82 -38.55
CA GLU A 63 4.11 -16.60 -39.71
C GLU A 63 4.96 -16.40 -40.98
N ALA A 64 6.03 -15.58 -40.89
CA ALA A 64 6.97 -15.38 -41.99
C ALA A 64 7.67 -16.68 -42.40
N TYR A 65 8.15 -17.47 -41.44
CA TYR A 65 8.72 -18.79 -41.70
C TYR A 65 7.73 -19.75 -42.38
N MET A 66 6.51 -19.81 -41.83
CA MET A 66 5.48 -20.70 -42.40
C MET A 66 5.07 -20.27 -43.82
N PHE A 67 4.94 -18.96 -44.06
CA PHE A 67 4.65 -18.44 -45.39
C PHE A 67 5.71 -18.86 -46.40
N ILE A 68 7.02 -18.63 -46.10
CA ILE A 68 8.14 -18.99 -46.99
C ILE A 68 8.17 -20.52 -47.19
N LYS A 69 7.98 -21.30 -46.15
CA LYS A 69 7.96 -22.76 -46.21
C LYS A 69 6.85 -23.30 -47.12
N LEU A 70 5.61 -22.77 -46.95
CA LEU A 70 4.44 -23.18 -47.71
C LEU A 70 4.53 -22.74 -49.18
N THR A 71 5.15 -21.57 -49.44
CA THR A 71 5.33 -21.05 -50.80
C THR A 71 6.42 -21.80 -51.52
N ASN A 72 7.57 -22.00 -50.90
CA ASN A 72 8.74 -22.58 -51.56
C ASN A 72 8.78 -24.12 -51.55
N GLY A 73 8.09 -24.75 -50.57
CA GLY A 73 8.10 -26.22 -50.44
C GLY A 73 7.64 -26.95 -51.68
N PRO A 74 6.46 -26.68 -52.26
CA PRO A 74 5.95 -27.32 -53.46
C PRO A 74 6.87 -27.06 -54.68
N ARG A 75 7.44 -25.84 -54.78
CA ARG A 75 8.38 -25.52 -55.88
C ARG A 75 9.69 -26.31 -55.77
N ILE A 76 10.19 -26.53 -54.54
CA ILE A 76 11.39 -27.39 -54.30
C ILE A 76 11.14 -28.82 -54.75
N GLU A 77 9.95 -29.38 -54.50
CA GLU A 77 9.56 -30.74 -54.95
C GLU A 77 9.52 -30.81 -56.46
N ILE A 78 8.91 -29.82 -57.14
CA ILE A 78 8.87 -29.72 -58.60
C ILE A 78 10.29 -29.65 -59.17
N LEU A 79 11.11 -28.74 -58.62
CA LEU A 79 12.51 -28.58 -59.08
C LEU A 79 13.34 -29.84 -58.87
N SER A 80 13.06 -30.62 -57.80
CA SER A 80 13.72 -31.90 -57.60
C SER A 80 13.35 -32.90 -58.71
N ALA A 81 12.08 -33.00 -59.05
CA ALA A 81 11.60 -33.89 -60.15
C ALA A 81 12.12 -33.45 -61.51
N GLU A 82 12.07 -32.14 -61.80
CA GLU A 82 12.64 -31.57 -63.04
C GLU A 82 14.17 -31.79 -63.15
N GLN A 83 14.89 -31.68 -62.04
CA GLN A 83 16.34 -31.95 -61.97
C GLN A 83 16.65 -33.42 -62.25
N ASP A 84 15.89 -34.35 -61.65
CA ASP A 84 16.05 -35.80 -61.86
C ASP A 84 15.75 -36.15 -63.32
N GLN A 85 14.70 -35.57 -63.90
CA GLN A 85 14.39 -35.74 -65.33
C GLN A 85 15.52 -35.24 -66.22
N ALA A 86 16.00 -34.01 -66.00
CA ALA A 86 17.10 -33.44 -66.77
C ALA A 86 18.39 -34.27 -66.63
N TYR A 87 18.64 -34.89 -65.52
CA TYR A 87 19.75 -35.78 -65.27
C TYR A 87 19.60 -37.12 -66.10
N GLN A 88 18.44 -37.69 -66.18
CA GLN A 88 18.16 -38.88 -66.98
C GLN A 88 18.27 -38.59 -68.49
N GLU A 89 17.69 -37.43 -68.92
CA GLU A 89 17.83 -36.94 -70.28
C GLU A 89 19.33 -36.75 -70.65
N MET A 90 20.12 -36.11 -69.75
CA MET A 90 21.55 -35.97 -69.93
C MET A 90 22.29 -37.30 -70.13
N LYS A 91 21.95 -38.28 -69.25
CA LYS A 91 22.57 -39.61 -69.32
C LYS A 91 22.25 -40.33 -70.65
N SER A 92 21.00 -40.33 -71.07
CA SER A 92 20.53 -40.90 -72.30
C SER A 92 21.18 -40.24 -73.52
N ALA A 93 21.31 -38.91 -73.51
CA ALA A 93 22.00 -38.19 -74.64
C ALA A 93 23.48 -38.56 -74.76
N PHE A 94 24.19 -38.68 -73.61
CA PHE A 94 25.62 -39.11 -73.68
C PHE A 94 25.78 -40.58 -74.08
N GLU A 95 24.86 -41.46 -73.68
CA GLU A 95 24.83 -42.86 -74.16
C GLU A 95 24.57 -42.92 -75.64
N SER A 96 23.63 -42.12 -76.14
CA SER A 96 23.41 -41.99 -77.63
C SER A 96 24.57 -41.42 -78.35
N ALA A 97 25.25 -40.43 -77.76
CA ALA A 97 26.49 -39.85 -78.34
C ALA A 97 27.61 -40.91 -78.46
N SER A 98 27.76 -41.78 -77.45
CA SER A 98 28.75 -42.90 -77.49
C SER A 98 28.39 -43.91 -78.56
N LEU A 99 27.13 -44.30 -78.67
CA LEU A 99 26.66 -45.22 -79.67
C LEU A 99 26.85 -44.66 -81.09
N ALA A 100 26.56 -43.43 -81.39
CA ALA A 100 26.75 -42.77 -82.65
C ALA A 100 28.26 -42.71 -83.00
N HIS A 101 29.13 -42.44 -82.04
CA HIS A 101 30.56 -42.46 -82.20
C HIS A 101 31.05 -43.88 -82.58
N ASP A 102 30.60 -44.91 -81.94
CA ASP A 102 30.93 -46.29 -82.22
C ASP A 102 30.47 -46.71 -83.63
N MET A 103 29.36 -46.15 -84.13
CA MET A 103 28.81 -46.27 -85.43
C MET A 103 29.50 -45.42 -86.50
N ARG A 104 30.52 -44.60 -86.16
CA ARG A 104 31.23 -43.64 -87.00
C ARG A 104 30.32 -42.51 -87.54
N ASP A 105 29.22 -42.23 -86.84
CA ASP A 105 28.38 -41.05 -87.17
C ASP A 105 28.85 -39.85 -86.31
N ASP A 106 29.90 -39.17 -86.82
CA ASP A 106 30.46 -38.00 -86.10
C ASP A 106 29.47 -36.83 -85.99
N ALA A 107 28.55 -36.68 -86.90
CA ALA A 107 27.53 -35.63 -86.86
C ALA A 107 26.50 -35.93 -85.77
N GLY A 108 25.98 -37.15 -85.71
CA GLY A 108 25.06 -37.61 -84.65
C GLY A 108 25.71 -37.58 -83.27
N ALA A 109 26.96 -38.03 -83.14
CA ALA A 109 27.71 -37.98 -81.91
C ALA A 109 27.84 -36.56 -81.36
N ARG A 110 28.15 -35.57 -82.19
CA ARG A 110 28.23 -34.14 -81.76
C ARG A 110 26.88 -33.59 -81.40
N MET A 111 25.80 -33.94 -82.11
CA MET A 111 24.44 -33.51 -81.82
C MET A 111 24.01 -34.01 -80.44
N TYR A 112 24.09 -35.32 -80.13
CA TYR A 112 23.76 -35.88 -78.84
C TYR A 112 24.66 -35.43 -77.72
N ALA A 113 25.95 -35.19 -77.96
CA ALA A 113 26.84 -34.61 -76.97
C ALA A 113 26.43 -33.16 -76.60
N ASN A 114 26.06 -32.36 -77.61
CA ASN A 114 25.57 -31.01 -77.37
C ASN A 114 24.23 -31.03 -76.57
N GLU A 115 23.32 -31.97 -76.87
CA GLU A 115 22.09 -32.16 -76.12
C GLU A 115 22.40 -32.57 -74.67
N GLY A 116 23.32 -33.53 -74.48
CA GLY A 116 23.73 -33.91 -73.11
C GLY A 116 24.37 -32.75 -72.35
N HIS A 117 25.12 -31.88 -72.96
CA HIS A 117 25.63 -30.66 -72.31
C HIS A 117 24.54 -29.67 -71.99
N ALA A 118 23.55 -29.51 -72.88
CA ALA A 118 22.39 -28.65 -72.60
C ALA A 118 21.55 -29.17 -71.40
N CYS A 119 21.30 -30.49 -71.35
CA CYS A 119 20.61 -31.12 -70.23
C CYS A 119 21.40 -30.99 -68.90
N LYS A 120 22.73 -31.13 -68.96
CA LYS A 120 23.62 -30.87 -67.81
C LYS A 120 23.50 -29.44 -67.30
N ALA A 121 23.53 -28.45 -68.18
CA ALA A 121 23.41 -27.05 -67.83
C ALA A 121 22.03 -26.77 -67.19
N ARG A 122 20.96 -27.35 -67.77
CA ARG A 122 19.57 -27.26 -67.19
C ARG A 122 19.53 -27.87 -65.81
N SER A 123 20.04 -29.09 -65.59
CA SER A 123 20.08 -29.75 -64.30
C SER A 123 20.82 -28.91 -63.23
N GLN A 124 21.97 -28.30 -63.65
CA GLN A 124 22.72 -27.42 -62.73
C GLN A 124 21.96 -26.15 -62.38
N ALA A 125 21.25 -25.52 -63.31
CA ALA A 125 20.41 -24.35 -63.06
C ALA A 125 19.27 -24.68 -62.08
N LEU A 126 18.56 -25.79 -62.31
CA LEU A 126 17.49 -26.27 -61.42
C LEU A 126 18.02 -26.57 -60.01
N ALA A 127 19.19 -27.17 -59.90
CA ALA A 127 19.85 -27.40 -58.61
C ALA A 127 20.24 -26.09 -57.90
N ALA A 128 20.63 -25.07 -58.63
CA ALA A 128 20.96 -23.77 -58.10
C ALA A 128 19.69 -23.06 -57.54
N GLU A 129 18.58 -23.04 -58.30
CA GLU A 129 17.30 -22.50 -57.89
C GLU A 129 16.78 -23.24 -56.62
N ARG A 130 16.82 -24.56 -56.63
CA ARG A 130 16.43 -25.37 -55.45
C ARG A 130 17.26 -25.02 -54.22
N ARG A 131 18.58 -24.89 -54.37
CA ARG A 131 19.45 -24.50 -53.22
C ARG A 131 19.12 -23.13 -52.70
N GLN A 132 18.78 -22.17 -53.55
CA GLN A 132 18.35 -20.84 -53.14
C GLN A 132 17.07 -20.91 -52.28
N LEU A 133 16.01 -21.58 -52.76
CA LEU A 133 14.75 -21.71 -52.04
C LEU A 133 14.93 -22.42 -50.68
N VAL A 134 15.76 -23.48 -50.63
CA VAL A 134 16.10 -24.15 -49.37
C VAL A 134 16.83 -23.21 -48.41
N SER A 135 17.74 -22.38 -48.93
CA SER A 135 18.46 -21.37 -48.15
C SER A 135 17.51 -20.31 -47.57
N GLU A 136 16.51 -19.87 -48.33
CA GLU A 136 15.47 -18.92 -47.85
C GLU A 136 14.63 -19.51 -46.71
N ILE A 137 14.20 -20.77 -46.84
CA ILE A 137 13.48 -21.47 -45.76
C ILE A 137 14.37 -21.58 -44.51
N ARG A 138 15.64 -21.93 -44.69
CA ARG A 138 16.59 -22.05 -43.58
C ARG A 138 16.79 -20.71 -42.87
N ALA A 139 17.03 -19.64 -43.62
CA ALA A 139 17.21 -18.30 -43.09
C ALA A 139 15.95 -17.81 -42.32
N ALA A 140 14.77 -18.10 -42.84
CA ALA A 140 13.51 -17.78 -42.15
C ALA A 140 13.35 -18.56 -40.84
N ARG A 141 13.73 -19.84 -40.83
CA ARG A 141 13.73 -20.66 -39.63
C ARG A 141 14.75 -20.13 -38.60
N GLU A 142 15.96 -19.81 -39.03
CA GLU A 142 16.98 -19.23 -38.12
C GLU A 142 16.50 -17.93 -37.46
N ARG A 143 15.81 -17.06 -38.21
CA ARG A 143 15.18 -15.83 -37.66
C ARG A 143 14.13 -16.17 -36.62
N PHE A 144 13.26 -17.13 -36.88
CA PHE A 144 12.27 -17.60 -35.93
C PHE A 144 12.93 -18.17 -34.65
N ASP A 145 13.98 -19.01 -34.83
CA ASP A 145 14.68 -19.59 -33.68
C ASP A 145 15.45 -18.54 -32.87
N ALA A 146 15.91 -17.45 -33.51
CA ALA A 146 16.61 -16.35 -32.84
C ALA A 146 15.71 -15.51 -31.91
N VAL A 147 14.41 -15.40 -32.15
CA VAL A 147 13.49 -14.64 -31.30
C VAL A 147 12.95 -15.45 -30.11
N LYS A 148 13.04 -16.78 -30.15
CA LYS A 148 12.54 -17.66 -29.07
C LYS A 148 13.17 -17.37 -27.70
N PRO A 149 14.50 -17.18 -27.57
CA PRO A 149 15.11 -16.89 -26.26
C PRO A 149 14.58 -15.62 -25.62
N ALA A 150 14.32 -14.57 -26.39
CA ALA A 150 13.75 -13.31 -25.91
C ALA A 150 12.34 -13.52 -25.34
N PHE A 151 11.50 -14.31 -25.99
CA PHE A 151 10.17 -14.66 -25.49
C PHE A 151 10.24 -15.45 -24.18
N TRP A 152 11.13 -16.44 -24.08
CA TRP A 152 11.27 -17.24 -22.86
C TRP A 152 11.80 -16.40 -21.70
N SER A 153 12.80 -15.53 -21.96
CA SER A 153 13.30 -14.59 -20.95
C SER A 153 12.19 -13.66 -20.44
N ALA A 154 11.42 -13.05 -21.34
CA ALA A 154 10.33 -12.17 -20.97
C ALA A 154 9.21 -12.90 -20.20
N LYS A 155 8.92 -14.17 -20.54
CA LYS A 155 7.98 -15.02 -19.82
C LYS A 155 8.46 -15.30 -18.39
N ASP A 156 9.74 -15.60 -18.21
CA ASP A 156 10.33 -15.89 -16.89
C ASP A 156 10.41 -14.61 -16.04
N GLU A 157 10.71 -13.47 -16.64
CA GLU A 157 10.69 -12.17 -15.96
C GLU A 157 9.29 -11.81 -15.49
N PHE A 158 8.28 -12.04 -16.33
CA PHE A 158 6.88 -11.84 -15.92
C PHE A 158 6.47 -12.75 -14.77
N ALA A 159 6.85 -14.02 -14.79
CA ALA A 159 6.56 -14.97 -13.71
C ALA A 159 7.19 -14.53 -12.38
N ARG A 160 8.45 -14.07 -12.41
CA ARG A 160 9.14 -13.52 -11.23
C ARG A 160 8.48 -12.24 -10.71
N ALA A 161 8.13 -11.31 -11.60
CA ALA A 161 7.43 -10.08 -11.25
C ALA A 161 6.04 -10.35 -10.65
N GLN A 162 5.32 -11.34 -11.18
CA GLN A 162 4.04 -11.79 -10.65
C GLN A 162 4.18 -12.35 -9.23
N GLN A 163 5.17 -13.18 -8.98
CA GLN A 163 5.46 -13.70 -7.64
C GLN A 163 5.78 -12.58 -6.64
N THR A 164 6.63 -11.63 -7.04
CA THR A 164 6.96 -10.46 -6.21
C THR A 164 5.72 -9.62 -5.89
N PHE A 165 4.84 -9.41 -6.86
CA PHE A 165 3.58 -8.70 -6.62
C PHE A 165 2.67 -9.44 -5.63
N HIS A 166 2.55 -10.77 -5.74
CA HIS A 166 1.74 -11.56 -4.80
C HIS A 166 2.31 -11.48 -3.37
N SER A 167 3.64 -11.56 -3.20
CA SER A 167 4.28 -11.39 -1.89
C SER A 167 4.03 -10.00 -1.30
N ALA A 168 4.23 -8.94 -2.09
CA ALA A 168 3.98 -7.57 -1.63
C ALA A 168 2.50 -7.31 -1.32
N ARG A 169 1.59 -7.97 -2.03
CA ARG A 169 0.15 -7.93 -1.73
C ARG A 169 -0.16 -8.58 -0.39
N ALA A 170 0.38 -9.76 -0.12
CA ALA A 170 0.19 -10.46 1.15
C ALA A 170 0.76 -9.65 2.34
N GLU A 171 1.94 -9.05 2.18
CA GLU A 171 2.51 -8.14 3.19
C GLU A 171 1.59 -6.94 3.48
N HIS A 172 1.00 -6.34 2.44
CA HIS A 172 0.06 -5.24 2.61
C HIS A 172 -1.21 -5.66 3.34
N GLU A 173 -1.78 -6.83 3.03
CA GLU A 173 -2.96 -7.38 3.69
C GLU A 173 -2.69 -7.66 5.19
N LEU A 174 -1.49 -8.15 5.53
CA LEU A 174 -1.07 -8.34 6.91
C LEU A 174 -0.91 -7.00 7.66
N ALA A 175 -0.24 -6.03 7.06
CA ALA A 175 -0.07 -4.71 7.66
C ALA A 175 -1.41 -3.97 7.86
N GLU A 176 -2.37 -4.14 6.97
CA GLU A 176 -3.74 -3.63 7.11
C GLU A 176 -4.47 -4.27 8.30
N ALA A 177 -4.33 -5.57 8.47
CA ALA A 177 -4.91 -6.28 9.60
C ALA A 177 -4.28 -5.85 10.95
N GLU A 178 -2.97 -5.64 10.98
CA GLU A 178 -2.25 -5.13 12.16
C GLU A 178 -2.70 -3.72 12.51
N LEU A 179 -2.83 -2.82 11.53
CA LEU A 179 -3.36 -1.47 11.76
C LEU A 179 -4.78 -1.51 12.33
N LYS A 180 -5.64 -2.38 11.83
CA LYS A 180 -7.01 -2.55 12.35
C LYS A 180 -7.01 -2.98 13.81
N ARG A 181 -6.12 -3.93 14.19
CA ARG A 181 -5.95 -4.36 15.58
C ARG A 181 -5.43 -3.23 16.46
N ALA A 182 -4.40 -2.52 16.02
CA ALA A 182 -3.82 -1.41 16.78
C ALA A 182 -4.80 -0.25 16.97
N LYS A 183 -5.69 0.03 16.02
CA LYS A 183 -6.80 0.98 16.17
C LYS A 183 -7.78 0.54 17.22
N ALA A 184 -8.22 -0.71 17.21
CA ALA A 184 -9.14 -1.26 18.20
C ALA A 184 -8.55 -1.22 19.62
N ASP A 185 -7.27 -1.55 19.78
CA ASP A 185 -6.54 -1.47 21.05
C ASP A 185 -6.50 -0.03 21.57
N PHE A 186 -6.17 0.94 20.71
CA PHE A 186 -6.14 2.35 21.08
C PHE A 186 -7.53 2.85 21.52
N GLU A 187 -8.58 2.52 20.78
CA GLU A 187 -9.96 2.88 21.13
C GLU A 187 -10.38 2.30 22.47
N SER A 188 -10.03 1.04 22.72
CA SER A 188 -10.29 0.39 24.02
C SER A 188 -9.58 1.10 25.17
N CYS A 189 -8.27 1.38 25.02
CA CYS A 189 -7.49 2.11 26.03
C CYS A 189 -8.02 3.54 26.24
N ALA A 190 -8.42 4.22 25.17
CA ALA A 190 -8.97 5.57 25.24
C ALA A 190 -10.34 5.59 25.97
N LYS A 191 -11.18 4.57 25.74
CA LYS A 191 -12.46 4.40 26.43
C LYS A 191 -12.26 4.16 27.92
N ALA A 192 -11.37 3.24 28.30
CA ALA A 192 -11.05 2.95 29.70
C ALA A 192 -10.52 4.19 30.43
N PHE A 193 -9.60 4.95 29.77
CA PHE A 193 -9.11 6.20 30.34
C PHE A 193 -10.20 7.25 30.54
N ARG A 194 -11.11 7.43 29.59
CA ARG A 194 -12.25 8.37 29.71
C ARG A 194 -13.19 7.95 30.82
N SER A 195 -13.56 6.66 30.89
CA SER A 195 -14.42 6.12 31.93
C SER A 195 -13.86 6.42 33.32
N ARG A 196 -12.55 6.13 33.52
CA ARG A 196 -11.91 6.43 34.82
C ARG A 196 -11.86 7.91 35.14
N LEU A 197 -11.61 8.75 34.14
CA LEU A 197 -11.63 10.20 34.32
C LEU A 197 -13.03 10.70 34.73
N ASP A 198 -14.10 10.16 34.15
CA ASP A 198 -15.46 10.54 34.45
C ASP A 198 -15.89 10.04 35.85
N GLU A 199 -15.44 8.85 36.28
CA GLU A 199 -15.60 8.36 37.65
C GLU A 199 -14.96 9.33 38.66
N LEU A 200 -13.71 9.74 38.41
CA LEU A 200 -13.00 10.69 39.27
C LEU A 200 -13.69 12.06 39.35
N LYS A 201 -14.17 12.56 38.19
CA LYS A 201 -14.95 13.80 38.14
C LYS A 201 -16.25 13.69 38.95
N SER A 202 -16.96 12.57 38.81
CA SER A 202 -18.20 12.30 39.53
C SER A 202 -17.97 12.22 41.05
N ALA A 203 -16.93 11.47 41.45
CA ALA A 203 -16.54 11.38 42.86
C ALA A 203 -16.14 12.75 43.45
N SER A 204 -15.39 13.53 42.68
CA SER A 204 -15.01 14.91 43.04
C SER A 204 -16.25 15.81 43.18
N ARG A 205 -17.20 15.72 42.24
CA ARG A 205 -18.45 16.49 42.30
C ARG A 205 -19.28 16.10 43.54
N LYS A 206 -19.42 14.81 43.83
CA LYS A 206 -20.12 14.33 45.04
C LYS A 206 -19.48 14.87 46.32
N LYS A 207 -18.14 14.78 46.43
CA LYS A 207 -17.40 15.28 47.56
C LYS A 207 -17.55 16.81 47.76
N ARG A 208 -17.54 17.57 46.65
CA ARG A 208 -17.79 19.03 46.71
C ARG A 208 -19.20 19.33 47.22
N LYS A 209 -20.21 18.61 46.73
CA LYS A 209 -21.60 18.76 47.16
C LYS A 209 -21.75 18.45 48.67
N GLU A 210 -21.10 17.39 49.15
CA GLU A 210 -21.09 17.05 50.59
C GLU A 210 -20.45 18.15 51.46
N LEU A 211 -19.34 18.73 51.01
CA LEU A 211 -18.67 19.83 51.70
C LEU A 211 -19.54 21.10 51.70
N ALA A 212 -20.16 21.44 50.57
CA ALA A 212 -21.09 22.55 50.44
C ALA A 212 -22.28 22.40 51.37
N ALA A 213 -22.88 21.22 51.44
CA ALA A 213 -23.98 20.93 52.36
C ALA A 213 -23.56 21.07 53.84
N LYS A 214 -22.39 20.56 54.22
CA LYS A 214 -21.83 20.71 55.56
C LYS A 214 -21.57 22.18 55.94
N ALA A 215 -21.19 22.99 54.95
CA ALA A 215 -20.97 24.42 55.13
C ALA A 215 -22.27 25.23 55.16
N GLY A 216 -23.41 24.62 54.97
CA GLY A 216 -24.70 25.32 54.98
C GLY A 216 -25.06 26.03 53.69
N VAL A 217 -24.37 25.70 52.59
CA VAL A 217 -24.70 26.25 51.25
C VAL A 217 -26.16 25.84 50.91
N PRO A 218 -27.04 26.76 50.48
CA PRO A 218 -28.38 26.44 50.08
C PRO A 218 -28.43 25.36 49.00
N LEU A 219 -29.41 24.45 49.08
CA LEU A 219 -29.49 23.26 48.24
C LEU A 219 -29.39 23.56 46.73
N GLN A 220 -30.02 24.66 46.30
CA GLN A 220 -30.03 25.12 44.91
C GLN A 220 -28.66 25.50 44.35
N TYR A 221 -27.67 25.79 45.21
CA TYR A 221 -26.31 26.16 44.80
C TYR A 221 -25.27 25.05 45.03
N GLN A 222 -25.62 23.94 45.69
CA GLN A 222 -24.67 22.89 46.08
C GLN A 222 -24.04 22.15 44.87
N ASP A 223 -24.67 22.20 43.71
CA ASP A 223 -24.12 21.61 42.48
C ASP A 223 -23.16 22.53 41.75
N ASP A 224 -23.13 23.82 42.13
CA ASP A 224 -22.35 24.86 41.45
C ASP A 224 -21.41 25.55 42.43
N VAL A 225 -20.60 24.74 43.10
CA VAL A 225 -19.65 25.24 44.12
C VAL A 225 -18.21 25.08 43.65
N TRP A 226 -17.41 26.08 44.05
CA TRP A 226 -15.96 26.02 43.92
C TRP A 226 -15.35 25.82 45.29
N ILE A 227 -14.31 25.03 45.34
CA ILE A 227 -13.65 24.73 46.60
C ILE A 227 -12.14 24.98 46.42
N SER A 228 -11.58 25.80 47.30
CA SER A 228 -10.13 25.93 47.47
C SER A 228 -9.73 25.56 48.90
N MET A 229 -8.50 25.15 49.07
CA MET A 229 -7.94 24.80 50.37
C MET A 229 -6.80 25.73 50.70
N GLU A 230 -6.87 26.40 51.85
CA GLU A 230 -5.79 27.24 52.35
C GLU A 230 -4.64 26.37 52.90
N PRO A 231 -3.40 26.95 52.97
CA PRO A 231 -2.26 26.23 53.56
C PRO A 231 -2.48 25.79 55.00
N ASN A 232 -3.25 26.59 55.77
CA ASN A 232 -3.65 26.26 57.13
C ASN A 232 -4.67 25.11 57.26
N GLY A 233 -5.20 24.63 56.09
CA GLY A 233 -6.15 23.53 56.00
C GLY A 233 -7.60 23.93 56.10
N ASN A 234 -7.92 25.20 56.08
CA ASN A 234 -9.28 25.68 55.93
C ASN A 234 -9.76 25.41 54.50
N VAL A 235 -11.07 25.22 54.36
CA VAL A 235 -11.70 24.95 53.06
C VAL A 235 -12.59 26.13 52.69
N ASN A 236 -12.29 26.83 51.63
CA ASN A 236 -13.10 27.91 51.10
C ASN A 236 -14.08 27.33 50.07
N ILE A 237 -15.36 27.67 50.24
CA ILE A 237 -16.47 27.17 49.42
C ILE A 237 -17.19 28.37 48.82
N TYR A 238 -17.03 28.54 47.51
CA TYR A 238 -17.63 29.62 46.71
C TYR A 238 -18.86 29.08 45.99
N PHE A 239 -19.94 29.87 45.95
CA PHE A 239 -21.17 29.51 45.25
C PHE A 239 -21.93 30.77 44.81
N GLY A 240 -22.84 30.62 43.83
CA GLY A 240 -23.65 31.71 43.34
C GLY A 240 -22.84 32.73 42.55
N GLY A 241 -22.60 32.50 41.25
CA GLY A 241 -21.85 33.42 40.38
C GLY A 241 -22.50 34.81 40.24
N VAL A 242 -21.72 35.76 39.71
CA VAL A 242 -22.11 37.18 39.49
C VAL A 242 -23.43 37.35 38.77
N ASP A 243 -23.79 36.39 37.91
CA ASP A 243 -24.97 36.42 37.05
C ASP A 243 -26.20 35.79 37.64
N LYS A 244 -26.16 35.33 38.90
CA LYS A 244 -27.34 34.75 39.60
C LYS A 244 -27.90 35.77 40.62
N PRO A 245 -29.04 36.43 40.27
CA PRO A 245 -29.59 37.48 41.12
C PRO A 245 -29.99 37.04 42.55
N ASP A 246 -30.25 35.73 42.71
CA ASP A 246 -30.64 35.16 44.01
C ASP A 246 -29.46 34.54 44.78
N GLY A 247 -28.24 34.66 44.27
CA GLY A 247 -27.05 34.18 44.94
C GLY A 247 -26.67 35.06 46.16
N PRO A 248 -25.92 34.51 47.14
CA PRO A 248 -25.49 35.27 48.30
C PRO A 248 -24.46 36.37 48.03
N GLY A 249 -24.30 36.73 46.75
CA GLY A 249 -23.30 37.70 46.31
C GLY A 249 -21.91 37.11 46.23
N HIS A 250 -20.90 37.97 46.11
CA HIS A 250 -19.50 37.57 45.96
C HIS A 250 -18.86 37.20 47.30
N GLY A 251 -19.48 36.30 48.03
CA GLY A 251 -18.95 35.77 49.28
C GLY A 251 -18.66 34.27 49.19
N HIS A 252 -18.02 33.77 50.20
CA HIS A 252 -17.72 32.36 50.31
C HIS A 252 -17.82 31.88 51.76
N TYR A 253 -18.10 30.60 51.92
CA TYR A 253 -18.01 29.96 53.23
C TYR A 253 -16.59 29.44 53.45
N VAL A 254 -16.07 29.67 54.66
CA VAL A 254 -14.82 29.11 55.12
C VAL A 254 -15.10 28.08 56.17
N MET A 255 -14.77 26.84 55.91
CA MET A 255 -14.87 25.76 56.88
C MET A 255 -13.49 25.51 57.50
N GLY A 256 -13.34 25.82 58.76
CA GLY A 256 -12.13 25.54 59.54
C GLY A 256 -11.93 24.04 59.75
N ARG A 257 -10.72 23.66 60.17
CA ARG A 257 -10.40 22.25 60.53
C ARG A 257 -11.25 21.71 61.66
N ASN A 258 -11.72 22.59 62.56
CA ASN A 258 -12.64 22.29 63.67
C ASN A 258 -14.09 22.12 63.23
N GLY A 259 -14.37 22.24 61.90
CA GLY A 259 -15.72 22.18 61.36
C GLY A 259 -16.55 23.44 61.51
N VAL A 260 -16.01 24.49 62.15
CA VAL A 260 -16.70 25.78 62.24
C VAL A 260 -16.74 26.45 60.88
N VAL A 261 -17.93 26.86 60.46
CA VAL A 261 -18.16 27.52 59.17
C VAL A 261 -18.40 29.01 59.44
N THR A 262 -17.61 29.83 58.73
CA THR A 262 -17.77 31.29 58.73
C THR A 262 -18.03 31.75 57.31
N TYR A 263 -18.88 32.75 57.17
CA TYR A 263 -19.10 33.38 55.86
C TYR A 263 -18.19 34.57 55.71
N ARG A 264 -17.44 34.62 54.61
CA ARG A 264 -16.55 35.75 54.25
C ARG A 264 -17.08 36.44 53.01
N ARG A 265 -17.18 37.75 53.04
CA ARG A 265 -17.48 38.57 51.89
C ARG A 265 -16.20 38.82 51.07
N ASP A 266 -16.37 38.79 49.79
CA ASP A 266 -15.31 39.25 48.87
C ASP A 266 -15.32 40.79 48.85
N PRO A 267 -14.26 41.48 49.28
CA PRO A 267 -14.20 42.93 49.29
C PRO A 267 -14.19 43.58 47.93
N PHE A 268 -13.92 42.82 46.88
CA PHE A 268 -14.01 43.27 45.47
C PHE A 268 -15.27 42.89 44.75
N ALA A 269 -16.27 42.41 45.50
CA ALA A 269 -17.57 42.11 44.93
C ALA A 269 -18.14 43.38 44.24
N PRO A 270 -18.69 43.27 43.01
CA PRO A 270 -19.36 44.36 42.35
C PRO A 270 -20.51 44.94 43.19
N HIS A 271 -20.87 46.19 42.87
CA HIS A 271 -21.97 46.89 43.52
C HIS A 271 -23.23 46.03 43.65
N GLY A 272 -23.72 45.85 44.87
CA GLY A 272 -24.90 45.08 45.20
C GLY A 272 -24.62 43.79 45.95
N ALA A 273 -23.45 43.29 46.01
CA ALA A 273 -23.09 42.18 46.87
C ALA A 273 -23.09 42.63 48.32
N GLN A 274 -24.05 42.19 49.05
CA GLN A 274 -24.24 42.59 50.44
C GLN A 274 -23.60 41.63 51.37
N ASN A 275 -22.41 41.45 51.50
CA ASN A 275 -21.97 40.63 52.61
C ASN A 275 -20.47 40.57 52.80
N PHE A 276 -20.07 40.10 53.85
CA PHE A 276 -18.88 40.53 54.47
C PHE A 276 -18.14 39.43 55.15
N THR A 277 -16.89 39.54 55.07
CA THR A 277 -16.04 38.98 56.09
C THR A 277 -16.05 39.93 57.23
N ASP A 278 -16.36 39.49 58.40
CA ASP A 278 -16.18 40.27 59.65
C ASP A 278 -14.70 40.35 60.03
N GLU A 279 -13.81 39.77 59.23
CA GLU A 279 -12.36 39.77 59.45
C GLU A 279 -11.69 40.77 58.54
N PRO A 280 -10.93 41.74 59.09
CA PRO A 280 -10.08 42.62 58.31
C PRO A 280 -9.02 41.79 57.58
N GLY A 281 -8.99 41.84 56.24
CA GLY A 281 -7.96 41.16 55.46
C GLY A 281 -8.36 39.78 54.92
N GLY A 282 -9.63 39.51 54.74
CA GLY A 282 -10.10 38.30 54.03
C GLY A 282 -9.41 38.18 52.67
N GLU A 283 -8.67 37.10 52.53
CA GLU A 283 -7.84 36.86 51.33
C GLU A 283 -8.73 36.62 50.12
N HIS A 284 -8.31 37.23 49.05
CA HIS A 284 -8.93 37.07 47.74
C HIS A 284 -8.55 35.74 47.08
N CYS A 285 -9.49 34.90 46.91
CA CYS A 285 -9.30 33.75 46.03
C CYS A 285 -10.02 33.94 44.69
N MET A 286 -9.51 34.85 43.91
CA MET A 286 -10.16 35.31 42.66
C MET A 286 -9.90 34.46 41.42
N THR A 287 -9.25 33.34 41.50
CA THR A 287 -8.72 32.72 40.31
C THR A 287 -9.07 31.25 40.07
N ALA A 288 -10.04 30.71 40.73
CA ALA A 288 -10.46 29.35 40.47
C ALA A 288 -11.68 29.29 39.55
N ALA A 289 -11.55 28.62 38.40
CA ALA A 289 -12.66 28.39 37.49
C ALA A 289 -13.76 27.49 38.12
N PRO A 290 -15.04 27.62 37.72
CA PRO A 290 -16.12 26.80 38.28
C PRO A 290 -15.80 25.32 38.13
N GLY A 291 -15.91 24.59 39.22
CA GLY A 291 -15.68 23.17 39.20
C GLY A 291 -14.24 22.71 39.34
N GLU A 292 -13.25 23.57 39.40
CA GLU A 292 -11.87 23.20 39.71
C GLU A 292 -11.64 23.16 41.23
N ILE A 293 -11.10 22.05 41.72
CA ILE A 293 -10.51 21.97 43.03
C ILE A 293 -9.05 22.34 42.92
N ARG A 294 -8.69 23.52 43.35
CA ARG A 294 -7.27 23.92 43.42
C ARG A 294 -6.75 23.66 44.82
N TYR A 295 -5.79 22.75 44.90
CA TYR A 295 -4.97 22.55 46.06
C TYR A 295 -3.70 23.38 45.86
N ARG A 296 -3.46 24.36 46.68
CA ARG A 296 -2.13 25.00 46.80
C ARG A 296 -1.27 24.26 47.79
#